data_2b7f9f3a0be76db84c7fb2e50591d5cc
#
_entry.id   2b7f9f3a0be76db84c7fb2e50591d5cc
#
_cell.length_a   1.000
_cell.length_b   1.000
_cell.length_c   1.000
_cell.angle_alpha   90.00
_cell.angle_beta   90.00
_cell.angle_gamma   90.00
#
_symmetry.space_group_name_H-M   'P 1'
#
loop_
_entity.id
_entity.type
_entity.pdbx_description
1 polymer ?
#
loop_
_entity_poly.entity_id
_entity_poly.type
_entity_poly.pdbx_seq_one_letter_code
_entity_poly.pdbx_strand_id
1 'polypeptide(L)'
;MNTWRLMLRMLVRDLRAGELTVLGVALVLAVAAMTSVGFLADRVQQALTLESHQLLGGDLLLVADHPWSDDFRSEAARRGLLVAESATFPSMVSVDGRAQLAEIKAVSAGYPLRGTLRVAAALNAADGETREVPAPGQAWLDERLASALDARPGTSLQLGAAALDPAAVLTLDPDRGINFFSLAPRLMMNLADLPSTRLVQPGSRIGYRLHLAGERLVVDAYQRWAESRLGRGERLESMDNARPEVRNMLERAQRFLRLAALLAVILAAVAMGLAADRYVRRHLDSCAVLRCLGAREAQILAIHGGEFFLFGLAATALGCVAGFAVQLGLQTLLAGLISQALPAPGGLPWLQGMAVGNLLVAGFILPPLLRLKRVPTVRVLRREWTAAEPTSLAAYGVGMVLLAALMFWVAEDRTLGGVVLAGFSVAVLLYAGVARLLLTATQGVRAGAGWRYGFASLRRRQRATVVQTVALGLGITTLLLLTVGRADLLDAWKAKVPADAPNRFLINVQPDQRAAVADFLAGHGVARPQLEPMVRGRLVAVNGRPVGPADFADERAQRLVDREFNLSW
;
A
#
# COMPACT_ATOMS: atom_id res chain seq x y z
N MET A 1 -30.56 28.14 32.64
CA MET A 1 -30.09 26.74 32.86
C MET A 1 -28.82 26.57 32.09
N ASN A 2 -27.70 26.15 32.75
CA ASN A 2 -26.41 26.03 32.06
C ASN A 2 -26.43 24.76 31.21
N THR A 3 -26.75 24.91 29.92
CA THR A 3 -26.92 23.79 28.95
C THR A 3 -25.70 22.87 28.89
N TRP A 4 -24.48 23.43 29.06
CA TRP A 4 -23.23 22.67 29.06
C TRP A 4 -23.11 21.70 30.25
N ARG A 5 -23.46 22.15 31.45
CA ARG A 5 -23.43 21.26 32.65
C ARG A 5 -24.47 20.15 32.55
N LEU A 6 -25.65 20.47 32.00
CA LEU A 6 -26.72 19.49 31.80
C LEU A 6 -26.29 18.42 30.77
N MET A 7 -25.70 18.84 29.65
CA MET A 7 -25.16 17.96 28.61
C MET A 7 -24.13 16.99 29.18
N LEU A 8 -23.13 17.47 29.92
CA LEU A 8 -22.11 16.60 30.52
C LEU A 8 -22.70 15.61 31.54
N ARG A 9 -23.68 16.03 32.35
CA ARG A 9 -24.36 15.14 33.29
C ARG A 9 -25.17 14.07 32.57
N MET A 10 -25.83 14.40 31.47
CA MET A 10 -26.58 13.45 30.65
C MET A 10 -25.62 12.46 29.98
N LEU A 11 -24.54 12.92 29.39
CA LEU A 11 -23.49 12.06 28.79
C LEU A 11 -22.96 11.02 29.80
N VAL A 12 -22.57 11.46 31.00
CA VAL A 12 -22.07 10.54 32.05
C VAL A 12 -23.16 9.56 32.50
N ARG A 13 -24.40 10.02 32.62
CA ARG A 13 -25.53 9.15 32.98
C ARG A 13 -25.76 8.09 31.92
N ASP A 14 -25.81 8.48 30.64
CA ASP A 14 -26.15 7.59 29.53
C ASP A 14 -25.01 6.60 29.22
N LEU A 15 -23.76 7.02 29.47
CA LEU A 15 -22.62 6.11 29.48
C LEU A 15 -22.72 5.07 30.61
N ARG A 16 -23.05 5.48 31.84
CA ARG A 16 -23.21 4.56 32.98
C ARG A 16 -24.43 3.64 32.82
N ALA A 17 -25.49 4.12 32.20
CA ALA A 17 -26.68 3.35 31.88
C ALA A 17 -26.46 2.34 30.73
N GLY A 18 -25.32 2.37 30.08
CA GLY A 18 -25.01 1.48 28.95
C GLY A 18 -25.76 1.83 27.65
N GLU A 19 -26.44 2.98 27.58
CA GLU A 19 -27.22 3.34 26.41
C GLU A 19 -26.36 3.70 25.19
N LEU A 20 -25.17 4.24 25.43
CA LEU A 20 -24.20 4.62 24.40
C LEU A 20 -23.15 3.53 24.11
N THR A 21 -23.14 2.43 24.88
CA THR A 21 -22.07 1.38 24.76
C THR A 21 -22.05 0.73 23.39
N VAL A 22 -23.19 0.27 22.87
CA VAL A 22 -23.26 -0.39 21.56
C VAL A 22 -22.79 0.56 20.45
N LEU A 23 -23.23 1.83 20.53
CA LEU A 23 -22.85 2.86 19.58
C LEU A 23 -21.37 3.18 19.68
N GLY A 24 -20.81 3.29 20.90
CA GLY A 24 -19.41 3.54 21.15
C GLY A 24 -18.52 2.39 20.67
N VAL A 25 -18.88 1.17 20.99
CA VAL A 25 -18.14 -0.02 20.54
C VAL A 25 -18.14 -0.11 19.01
N ALA A 26 -19.29 0.10 18.36
CA ALA A 26 -19.36 0.09 16.90
C ALA A 26 -18.47 1.17 16.27
N LEU A 27 -18.48 2.38 16.82
CA LEU A 27 -17.66 3.49 16.33
C LEU A 27 -16.16 3.24 16.57
N VAL A 28 -15.79 2.81 17.79
CA VAL A 28 -14.40 2.48 18.14
C VAL A 28 -13.86 1.38 17.24
N LEU A 29 -14.61 0.29 17.04
CA LEU A 29 -14.19 -0.82 16.19
C LEU A 29 -14.04 -0.41 14.72
N ALA A 30 -14.97 0.38 14.18
CA ALA A 30 -14.86 0.84 12.80
C ALA A 30 -13.64 1.74 12.58
N VAL A 31 -13.44 2.71 13.48
CA VAL A 31 -12.30 3.62 13.40
C VAL A 31 -10.99 2.86 13.64
N ALA A 32 -10.96 1.94 14.60
CA ALA A 32 -9.78 1.11 14.88
C ALA A 32 -9.43 0.20 13.68
N ALA A 33 -10.42 -0.45 13.08
CA ALA A 33 -10.18 -1.28 11.89
C ALA A 33 -9.63 -0.46 10.72
N MET A 34 -10.19 0.73 10.46
CA MET A 34 -9.71 1.60 9.39
C MET A 34 -8.33 2.17 9.69
N THR A 35 -8.11 2.69 10.89
CA THR A 35 -6.84 3.35 11.23
C THR A 35 -5.70 2.35 11.39
N SER A 36 -5.94 1.12 11.87
CA SER A 36 -4.90 0.09 11.94
C SER A 36 -4.36 -0.26 10.55
N VAL A 37 -5.25 -0.38 9.55
CA VAL A 37 -4.87 -0.58 8.16
C VAL A 37 -4.14 0.63 7.60
N GLY A 38 -4.66 1.85 7.87
CA GLY A 38 -4.05 3.10 7.42
C GLY A 38 -2.63 3.29 7.97
N PHE A 39 -2.41 3.05 9.25
CA PHE A 39 -1.08 3.12 9.88
C PHE A 39 -0.10 2.09 9.30
N LEU A 40 -0.55 0.85 9.11
CA LEU A 40 0.31 -0.19 8.53
C LEU A 40 0.67 0.14 7.08
N ALA A 41 -0.30 0.55 6.27
CA ALA A 41 -0.09 0.93 4.88
C ALA A 41 0.88 2.12 4.75
N ASP A 42 0.69 3.16 5.55
CA ASP A 42 1.56 4.35 5.58
C ASP A 42 3.01 3.98 5.95
N ARG A 43 3.22 3.18 7.00
CA ARG A 43 4.56 2.74 7.42
C ARG A 43 5.26 1.87 6.38
N VAL A 44 4.53 0.92 5.77
CA VAL A 44 5.08 0.06 4.71
C VAL A 44 5.43 0.90 3.49
N GLN A 45 4.59 1.86 3.12
CA GLN A 45 4.88 2.76 2.01
C GLN A 45 6.11 3.64 2.29
N GLN A 46 6.24 4.18 3.50
CA GLN A 46 7.43 4.94 3.90
C GLN A 46 8.69 4.06 3.89
N ALA A 47 8.62 2.83 4.42
CA ALA A 47 9.75 1.91 4.40
C ALA A 47 10.20 1.58 2.97
N LEU A 48 9.25 1.27 2.07
CA LEU A 48 9.55 1.02 0.66
C LEU A 48 10.12 2.25 -0.03
N THR A 49 9.64 3.44 0.31
CA THR A 49 10.17 4.69 -0.20
C THR A 49 11.64 4.86 0.21
N LEU A 50 11.95 4.68 1.49
CA LEU A 50 13.32 4.77 2.00
C LEU A 50 14.24 3.72 1.38
N GLU A 51 13.80 2.47 1.28
CA GLU A 51 14.56 1.39 0.65
C GLU A 51 14.80 1.66 -0.85
N SER A 52 13.78 2.15 -1.56
CA SER A 52 13.90 2.48 -2.98
C SER A 52 14.87 3.62 -3.23
N HIS A 53 14.88 4.67 -2.41
CA HIS A 53 15.87 5.75 -2.50
C HIS A 53 17.30 5.23 -2.30
N GLN A 54 17.50 4.31 -1.34
CA GLN A 54 18.79 3.70 -1.13
C GLN A 54 19.21 2.84 -2.32
N LEU A 55 18.30 2.02 -2.85
CA LEU A 55 18.56 1.13 -4.00
C LEU A 55 18.83 1.88 -5.31
N LEU A 56 18.25 3.05 -5.50
CA LEU A 56 18.49 3.89 -6.69
C LEU A 56 19.75 4.75 -6.52
N GLY A 57 20.27 4.88 -5.31
CA GLY A 57 21.34 5.83 -5.00
C GLY A 57 20.92 7.29 -5.21
N GLY A 58 19.62 7.58 -5.28
CA GLY A 58 19.03 8.89 -5.54
C GLY A 58 17.50 8.84 -5.44
N ASP A 59 16.84 9.99 -5.64
CA ASP A 59 15.37 10.09 -5.65
C ASP A 59 14.81 9.79 -7.06
N LEU A 60 15.62 9.99 -8.09
CA LEU A 60 15.32 9.71 -9.50
C LEU A 60 16.59 9.22 -10.20
N LEU A 61 16.44 8.23 -11.07
CA LEU A 61 17.51 7.63 -11.83
C LEU A 61 17.16 7.66 -13.33
N LEU A 62 18.02 8.27 -14.14
CA LEU A 62 17.95 8.16 -15.58
C LEU A 62 19.01 7.16 -16.05
N VAL A 63 18.63 6.27 -16.95
CA VAL A 63 19.48 5.19 -17.48
C VAL A 63 19.53 5.28 -18.99
N ALA A 64 20.72 5.22 -19.56
CA ALA A 64 20.94 5.24 -21.00
C ALA A 64 22.04 4.25 -21.41
N ASP A 65 22.09 3.88 -22.68
CA ASP A 65 23.15 3.09 -23.31
C ASP A 65 24.28 3.97 -23.90
N HIS A 66 24.18 5.27 -23.74
CA HIS A 66 25.14 6.29 -24.16
C HIS A 66 25.30 7.38 -23.08
N PRO A 67 26.37 8.19 -23.13
CA PRO A 67 26.54 9.30 -22.18
C PRO A 67 25.39 10.29 -22.24
N TRP A 68 24.92 10.77 -21.08
CA TRP A 68 23.86 11.75 -20.98
C TRP A 68 24.30 13.09 -21.58
N SER A 69 23.36 13.77 -22.26
CA SER A 69 23.61 15.11 -22.79
C SER A 69 23.72 16.16 -21.67
N ASP A 70 24.43 17.24 -21.96
CA ASP A 70 24.60 18.34 -21.00
C ASP A 70 23.28 19.04 -20.65
N ASP A 71 22.25 18.91 -21.50
CA ASP A 71 20.93 19.48 -21.25
C ASP A 71 20.29 18.92 -19.98
N PHE A 72 20.40 17.60 -19.76
CA PHE A 72 19.85 16.96 -18.56
C PHE A 72 20.59 17.39 -17.29
N ARG A 73 21.92 17.56 -17.37
CA ARG A 73 22.74 18.03 -16.24
C ARG A 73 22.47 19.49 -15.91
N SER A 74 22.46 20.35 -16.93
CA SER A 74 22.24 21.78 -16.76
C SER A 74 20.85 22.10 -16.24
N GLU A 75 19.84 21.38 -16.68
CA GLU A 75 18.48 21.51 -16.18
C GLU A 75 18.35 21.05 -14.71
N ALA A 76 19.01 19.95 -14.34
CA ALA A 76 19.07 19.50 -12.96
C ALA A 76 19.73 20.55 -12.05
N ALA A 77 20.88 21.09 -12.48
CA ALA A 77 21.59 22.14 -11.76
C ALA A 77 20.76 23.42 -11.63
N ARG A 78 20.06 23.84 -12.70
CA ARG A 78 19.18 25.01 -12.71
C ARG A 78 18.04 24.88 -11.69
N ARG A 79 17.55 23.67 -11.47
CA ARG A 79 16.50 23.37 -10.47
C ARG A 79 17.06 23.15 -9.06
N GLY A 80 18.37 23.20 -8.87
CA GLY A 80 19.01 22.98 -7.58
C GLY A 80 19.03 21.52 -7.13
N LEU A 81 18.91 20.55 -8.06
CA LEU A 81 19.04 19.14 -7.77
C LEU A 81 20.50 18.75 -7.61
N LEU A 82 20.77 17.85 -6.67
CA LEU A 82 22.05 17.15 -6.57
C LEU A 82 22.16 16.14 -7.70
N VAL A 83 23.35 16.03 -8.29
CA VAL A 83 23.61 15.16 -9.43
C VAL A 83 24.84 14.31 -9.15
N ALA A 84 24.74 13.01 -9.42
CA ALA A 84 25.89 12.10 -9.49
C ALA A 84 25.75 11.19 -10.71
N GLU A 85 26.89 10.76 -11.26
CA GLU A 85 26.90 9.92 -12.43
C GLU A 85 27.53 8.57 -12.12
N SER A 86 27.07 7.53 -12.80
CA SER A 86 27.77 6.24 -12.79
C SER A 86 27.70 5.57 -14.16
N ALA A 87 28.75 4.80 -14.48
CA ALA A 87 28.83 3.97 -15.67
C ALA A 87 29.11 2.53 -15.24
N THR A 88 28.34 1.58 -15.75
CA THR A 88 28.43 0.16 -15.36
C THR A 88 28.58 -0.71 -16.60
N PHE A 89 29.60 -1.60 -16.59
CA PHE A 89 29.88 -2.54 -17.68
C PHE A 89 30.68 -3.73 -17.18
N PRO A 90 30.57 -4.92 -17.81
CA PRO A 90 31.43 -6.07 -17.49
C PRO A 90 32.80 -5.92 -18.13
N SER A 91 33.89 -6.26 -17.41
CA SER A 91 35.24 -6.34 -17.93
C SER A 91 36.10 -7.33 -17.16
N MET A 92 37.22 -7.73 -17.77
CA MET A 92 38.22 -8.54 -17.09
C MET A 92 39.12 -7.63 -16.24
N VAL A 93 39.35 -8.07 -15.02
CA VAL A 93 40.25 -7.46 -14.05
C VAL A 93 41.36 -8.44 -13.76
N SER A 94 42.61 -8.01 -13.71
CA SER A 94 43.72 -8.91 -13.40
C SER A 94 44.68 -8.33 -12.35
N VAL A 95 45.23 -9.25 -11.55
CA VAL A 95 46.30 -8.97 -10.56
C VAL A 95 47.30 -10.11 -10.68
N ASP A 96 48.55 -9.79 -10.89
CA ASP A 96 49.67 -10.74 -10.97
C ASP A 96 49.39 -11.94 -11.90
N GLY A 97 48.76 -11.69 -13.06
CA GLY A 97 48.43 -12.72 -14.05
C GLY A 97 47.16 -13.52 -13.78
N ARG A 98 46.52 -13.36 -12.64
CA ARG A 98 45.19 -13.92 -12.36
C ARG A 98 44.12 -12.97 -12.90
N ALA A 99 43.23 -13.47 -13.73
CA ALA A 99 42.18 -12.65 -14.34
C ALA A 99 40.78 -13.15 -13.92
N GLN A 100 39.92 -12.23 -13.58
CA GLN A 100 38.54 -12.49 -13.16
C GLN A 100 37.59 -11.54 -13.87
N LEU A 101 36.44 -12.05 -14.35
CA LEU A 101 35.38 -11.22 -14.87
C LEU A 101 34.69 -10.48 -13.70
N ALA A 102 34.61 -9.18 -13.81
CA ALA A 102 33.96 -8.31 -12.83
C ALA A 102 33.00 -7.33 -13.49
N GLU A 103 32.00 -6.91 -12.74
CA GLU A 103 31.15 -5.77 -13.08
C GLU A 103 31.84 -4.49 -12.61
N ILE A 104 32.30 -3.71 -13.57
CA ILE A 104 32.96 -2.43 -13.30
C ILE A 104 31.88 -1.36 -13.09
N LYS A 105 32.01 -0.60 -12.03
CA LYS A 105 31.16 0.56 -11.73
C LYS A 105 32.04 1.78 -11.50
N ALA A 106 32.07 2.67 -12.47
CA ALA A 106 32.72 3.96 -12.36
C ALA A 106 31.71 4.99 -11.80
N VAL A 107 32.07 5.72 -10.74
CA VAL A 107 31.18 6.67 -10.04
C VAL A 107 31.80 8.03 -9.94
N SER A 108 30.97 9.08 -10.07
CA SER A 108 31.41 10.46 -9.83
C SER A 108 31.42 10.80 -8.33
N ALA A 109 32.08 11.89 -7.98
CA ALA A 109 32.00 12.47 -6.64
C ALA A 109 30.54 12.71 -6.23
N GLY A 110 30.25 12.49 -4.95
CA GLY A 110 28.89 12.65 -4.39
C GLY A 110 27.99 11.44 -4.51
N TYR A 111 28.38 10.38 -5.20
CA TYR A 111 27.66 9.11 -5.20
C TYR A 111 27.87 8.37 -3.86
N PRO A 112 26.85 7.72 -3.27
CA PRO A 112 25.44 7.78 -3.62
C PRO A 112 24.77 9.05 -3.04
N LEU A 113 23.83 9.65 -3.78
CA LEU A 113 23.08 10.82 -3.31
C LEU A 113 22.09 10.45 -2.18
N ARG A 114 21.67 9.18 -2.14
CA ARG A 114 20.85 8.58 -1.08
C ARG A 114 21.44 7.24 -0.66
N GLY A 115 21.34 6.92 0.63
CA GLY A 115 21.98 5.74 1.20
C GLY A 115 23.44 5.96 1.53
N THR A 116 24.13 4.86 1.87
CA THR A 116 25.54 4.83 2.24
C THR A 116 26.22 3.61 1.60
N LEU A 117 27.48 3.75 1.28
CA LEU A 117 28.37 2.64 0.95
C LEU A 117 28.90 2.04 2.25
N ARG A 118 29.26 0.76 2.24
CA ARG A 118 30.02 0.16 3.35
C ARG A 118 31.32 -0.40 2.79
N VAL A 119 32.42 -0.10 3.46
CA VAL A 119 33.75 -0.52 3.06
C VAL A 119 34.52 -1.02 4.28
N ALA A 120 35.38 -1.99 4.05
CA ALA A 120 36.37 -2.49 5.01
C ALA A 120 37.78 -2.20 4.51
N ALA A 121 38.73 -1.99 5.41
CA ALA A 121 40.12 -1.72 5.02
C ALA A 121 40.82 -2.96 4.42
N ALA A 122 40.36 -4.16 4.73
CA ALA A 122 40.87 -5.43 4.20
C ALA A 122 39.78 -6.51 4.26
N LEU A 123 40.01 -7.65 3.59
CA LEU A 123 39.18 -8.85 3.70
C LEU A 123 39.01 -9.27 5.17
N ASN A 124 37.76 -9.57 5.57
CA ASN A 124 37.39 -9.98 6.91
C ASN A 124 37.65 -8.92 8.03
N ALA A 125 37.96 -7.68 7.68
CA ALA A 125 38.03 -6.59 8.62
C ALA A 125 36.62 -6.02 8.91
N ALA A 126 36.46 -5.34 10.04
CA ALA A 126 35.21 -4.64 10.34
C ALA A 126 34.95 -3.57 9.27
N ASP A 127 33.71 -3.54 8.76
CA ASP A 127 33.28 -2.56 7.78
C ASP A 127 32.68 -1.32 8.44
N GLY A 128 32.76 -0.20 7.75
CA GLY A 128 32.18 1.07 8.14
C GLY A 128 31.35 1.72 7.04
N GLU A 129 30.38 2.54 7.42
CA GLU A 129 29.61 3.35 6.49
C GLU A 129 30.45 4.52 5.96
N THR A 130 30.38 4.77 4.66
CA THR A 130 31.03 5.91 4.02
C THR A 130 30.12 6.54 2.95
N ARG A 131 30.31 7.81 2.69
CA ARG A 131 29.76 8.53 1.54
C ARG A 131 30.83 8.96 0.55
N GLU A 132 32.05 8.60 0.82
CA GLU A 132 33.16 8.83 -0.11
C GLU A 132 33.12 7.80 -1.23
N VAL A 133 33.79 8.10 -2.32
CA VAL A 133 34.00 7.23 -3.47
C VAL A 133 35.51 6.98 -3.65
N PRO A 134 35.93 5.96 -4.40
CA PRO A 134 37.35 5.76 -4.68
C PRO A 134 37.99 7.04 -5.20
N ALA A 135 39.16 7.40 -4.68
CA ALA A 135 39.95 8.49 -5.23
C ALA A 135 40.45 8.13 -6.64
N PRO A 136 40.76 9.11 -7.50
CA PRO A 136 41.37 8.82 -8.79
C PRO A 136 42.61 7.93 -8.65
N GLY A 137 42.73 6.91 -9.49
CA GLY A 137 43.76 5.89 -9.42
C GLY A 137 43.50 4.75 -8.42
N GLN A 138 42.41 4.79 -7.65
CA GLN A 138 42.04 3.77 -6.69
C GLN A 138 40.81 2.97 -7.11
N ALA A 139 40.73 1.72 -6.61
CA ALA A 139 39.58 0.86 -6.80
C ALA A 139 39.16 0.20 -5.48
N TRP A 140 37.84 0.02 -5.28
CA TRP A 140 37.27 -0.79 -4.21
C TRP A 140 36.74 -2.08 -4.80
N LEU A 141 37.11 -3.20 -4.22
CA LEU A 141 36.75 -4.52 -4.71
C LEU A 141 35.72 -5.16 -3.82
N ASP A 142 34.73 -5.81 -4.41
CA ASP A 142 33.86 -6.74 -3.68
C ASP A 142 34.70 -7.85 -3.01
N GLU A 143 34.25 -8.36 -1.87
CA GLU A 143 34.89 -9.41 -1.10
C GLU A 143 35.26 -10.63 -1.96
N ARG A 144 34.39 -11.03 -2.90
CA ARG A 144 34.63 -12.16 -3.81
C ARG A 144 35.74 -11.86 -4.79
N LEU A 145 35.78 -10.62 -5.33
CA LEU A 145 36.83 -10.21 -6.27
C LEU A 145 38.16 -10.09 -5.58
N ALA A 146 38.19 -9.48 -4.40
CA ALA A 146 39.39 -9.36 -3.59
C ALA A 146 39.96 -10.72 -3.21
N SER A 147 39.12 -11.68 -2.83
CA SER A 147 39.50 -13.04 -2.52
C SER A 147 39.98 -13.83 -3.74
N ALA A 148 39.27 -13.73 -4.89
CA ALA A 148 39.62 -14.48 -6.11
C ALA A 148 40.94 -14.03 -6.73
N LEU A 149 41.28 -12.75 -6.63
CA LEU A 149 42.50 -12.15 -7.16
C LEU A 149 43.64 -12.09 -6.14
N ASP A 150 43.38 -12.45 -4.86
CA ASP A 150 44.31 -12.21 -3.73
C ASP A 150 44.79 -10.74 -3.68
N ALA A 151 43.87 -9.81 -4.01
CA ALA A 151 44.20 -8.41 -4.11
C ALA A 151 44.34 -7.80 -2.72
N ARG A 152 45.47 -7.11 -2.49
CA ARG A 152 45.80 -6.44 -1.23
C ARG A 152 46.15 -4.97 -1.50
N PRO A 153 46.01 -4.08 -0.54
CA PRO A 153 46.53 -2.73 -0.68
C PRO A 153 48.00 -2.73 -1.12
N GLY A 154 48.32 -1.95 -2.17
CA GLY A 154 49.65 -1.89 -2.76
C GLY A 154 49.92 -2.90 -3.88
N THR A 155 48.97 -3.80 -4.23
CA THR A 155 49.07 -4.60 -5.46
C THR A 155 48.58 -3.78 -6.67
N SER A 156 49.19 -4.00 -7.85
CA SER A 156 48.72 -3.30 -9.07
C SER A 156 47.60 -4.10 -9.74
N LEU A 157 46.41 -3.52 -9.78
CA LEU A 157 45.24 -4.08 -10.42
C LEU A 157 45.12 -3.51 -11.84
N GLN A 158 45.18 -4.39 -12.83
CA GLN A 158 45.06 -4.02 -14.25
C GLN A 158 43.58 -4.07 -14.69
N LEU A 159 43.09 -2.93 -15.22
CA LEU A 159 41.78 -2.82 -15.82
C LEU A 159 41.89 -2.14 -17.21
N GLY A 160 41.83 -2.95 -18.26
CA GLY A 160 42.15 -2.47 -19.60
C GLY A 160 43.56 -1.93 -19.69
N ALA A 161 43.74 -0.68 -20.10
CA ALA A 161 45.04 -0.02 -20.17
C ALA A 161 45.45 0.68 -18.85
N ALA A 162 44.57 0.76 -17.87
CA ALA A 162 44.81 1.46 -16.59
C ALA A 162 45.30 0.48 -15.52
N ALA A 163 46.20 0.97 -14.65
CA ALA A 163 46.63 0.31 -13.42
C ALA A 163 46.00 1.07 -12.24
N LEU A 164 45.26 0.40 -11.38
CA LEU A 164 44.58 0.95 -10.23
C LEU A 164 45.12 0.31 -8.93
N ASP A 165 45.03 1.05 -7.81
CA ASP A 165 45.40 0.56 -6.49
C ASP A 165 44.13 0.06 -5.74
N PRO A 166 44.10 -1.20 -5.31
CA PRO A 166 43.07 -1.74 -4.43
C PRO A 166 43.10 -1.05 -3.05
N ALA A 167 42.28 -0.06 -2.81
CA ALA A 167 42.32 0.74 -1.58
C ALA A 167 41.42 0.23 -0.46
N ALA A 168 40.31 -0.45 -0.79
CA ALA A 168 39.36 -0.96 0.18
C ALA A 168 38.53 -2.13 -0.38
N VAL A 169 37.89 -2.85 0.52
CA VAL A 169 36.93 -3.91 0.21
C VAL A 169 35.51 -3.36 0.34
N LEU A 170 34.74 -3.42 -0.74
CA LEU A 170 33.35 -2.99 -0.80
C LEU A 170 32.43 -4.09 -0.26
N THR A 171 31.85 -3.91 0.90
CA THR A 171 30.95 -4.87 1.54
C THR A 171 29.49 -4.63 1.18
N LEU A 172 29.10 -3.35 0.97
CA LEU A 172 27.75 -3.02 0.54
C LEU A 172 27.76 -1.88 -0.48
N ASP A 173 27.13 -2.14 -1.63
CA ASP A 173 26.75 -1.14 -2.61
C ASP A 173 25.22 -1.16 -2.75
N PRO A 174 24.49 -0.05 -2.44
CA PRO A 174 23.06 -0.04 -2.35
C PRO A 174 22.33 -0.43 -3.65
N ASP A 175 22.86 -0.09 -4.83
CA ASP A 175 22.21 -0.38 -6.10
C ASP A 175 22.46 -1.80 -6.65
N ARG A 176 23.29 -2.61 -5.96
CA ARG A 176 23.55 -4.00 -6.35
C ARG A 176 22.29 -4.89 -6.28
N GLY A 177 21.34 -4.54 -5.41
CA GLY A 177 20.10 -5.30 -5.22
C GLY A 177 19.12 -5.24 -6.40
N ILE A 178 19.32 -4.38 -7.39
CA ILE A 178 18.42 -4.20 -8.53
C ILE A 178 18.63 -5.29 -9.60
N ASN A 179 19.84 -5.83 -9.73
CA ASN A 179 20.19 -6.84 -10.72
C ASN A 179 20.47 -8.20 -10.09
N PHE A 180 19.43 -8.99 -9.83
CA PHE A 180 19.54 -10.36 -9.33
C PHE A 180 20.39 -11.29 -10.21
N PHE A 181 20.62 -10.93 -11.47
CA PHE A 181 21.36 -11.72 -12.44
C PHE A 181 22.82 -11.28 -12.60
N SER A 182 23.29 -10.25 -11.91
CA SER A 182 24.71 -9.88 -11.91
C SER A 182 25.45 -10.73 -10.87
N LEU A 183 25.85 -11.93 -11.28
CA LEU A 183 26.66 -12.84 -10.48
C LEU A 183 28.14 -12.46 -10.47
N ALA A 184 28.57 -11.59 -11.36
CA ALA A 184 29.93 -11.11 -11.42
C ALA A 184 30.26 -10.27 -10.17
N PRO A 185 31.39 -10.47 -9.54
CA PRO A 185 31.85 -9.63 -8.44
C PRO A 185 32.04 -8.20 -8.93
N ARG A 186 31.89 -7.22 -8.05
CA ARG A 186 31.91 -5.78 -8.40
C ARG A 186 33.26 -5.15 -8.12
N LEU A 187 33.67 -4.29 -9.02
CA LEU A 187 34.77 -3.35 -8.83
C LEU A 187 34.23 -1.93 -8.96
N MET A 188 34.43 -1.09 -7.95
CA MET A 188 34.08 0.34 -7.97
C MET A 188 35.34 1.17 -8.18
N MET A 189 35.27 2.15 -9.09
CA MET A 189 36.36 3.05 -9.42
C MET A 189 35.85 4.49 -9.59
N ASN A 190 36.75 5.46 -9.65
CA ASN A 190 36.40 6.82 -9.96
C ASN A 190 36.02 6.98 -11.44
N LEU A 191 34.99 7.76 -11.73
CA LEU A 191 34.53 8.02 -13.11
C LEU A 191 35.61 8.75 -13.94
N ALA A 192 36.43 9.57 -13.29
CA ALA A 192 37.53 10.29 -13.95
C ALA A 192 38.60 9.34 -14.55
N ASP A 193 38.72 8.13 -14.01
CA ASP A 193 39.69 7.14 -14.50
C ASP A 193 39.16 6.31 -15.68
N LEU A 194 37.85 6.39 -16.00
CA LEU A 194 37.25 5.60 -17.06
C LEU A 194 37.89 5.78 -18.44
N PRO A 195 38.26 6.99 -18.90
CA PRO A 195 38.94 7.16 -20.18
C PRO A 195 40.32 6.49 -20.24
N SER A 196 41.08 6.47 -19.14
CA SER A 196 42.39 5.87 -19.05
C SER A 196 42.38 4.36 -19.25
N THR A 197 41.27 3.70 -18.94
CA THR A 197 41.11 2.23 -19.14
C THR A 197 41.04 1.83 -20.61
N ARG A 198 40.67 2.74 -21.52
CA ARG A 198 40.41 2.50 -22.96
C ARG A 198 39.39 1.40 -23.23
N LEU A 199 38.54 1.07 -22.26
CA LEU A 199 37.52 0.04 -22.39
C LEU A 199 36.23 0.56 -23.06
N VAL A 200 36.04 1.88 -23.07
CA VAL A 200 34.91 2.53 -23.75
C VAL A 200 35.24 2.68 -25.22
N GLN A 201 34.65 1.82 -26.05
CA GLN A 201 34.84 1.82 -27.50
C GLN A 201 33.47 1.84 -28.20
N PRO A 202 33.39 2.25 -29.48
CA PRO A 202 32.16 2.14 -30.26
C PRO A 202 31.61 0.70 -30.23
N GLY A 203 30.38 0.53 -29.79
CA GLY A 203 29.75 -0.80 -29.59
C GLY A 203 29.95 -1.43 -28.22
N SER A 204 30.70 -0.78 -27.29
CA SER A 204 30.78 -1.23 -25.89
C SER A 204 29.40 -1.12 -25.22
N ARG A 205 28.99 -2.18 -24.49
CA ARG A 205 27.74 -2.18 -23.73
C ARG A 205 27.98 -1.56 -22.36
N ILE A 206 27.76 -0.28 -22.26
CA ILE A 206 27.89 0.50 -21.03
C ILE A 206 26.53 1.06 -20.67
N GLY A 207 26.11 0.83 -19.44
CA GLY A 207 24.93 1.49 -18.88
C GLY A 207 25.34 2.79 -18.18
N TYR A 208 24.96 3.91 -18.72
CA TYR A 208 25.17 5.23 -18.11
C TYR A 208 23.99 5.61 -17.25
N ARG A 209 24.26 6.07 -16.05
CA ARG A 209 23.24 6.43 -15.07
C ARG A 209 23.48 7.83 -14.56
N LEU A 210 22.42 8.63 -14.54
CA LEU A 210 22.38 9.96 -13.94
C LEU A 210 21.47 9.90 -12.71
N HIS A 211 22.07 9.97 -11.53
CA HIS A 211 21.37 9.97 -10.25
C HIS A 211 21.02 11.40 -9.87
N LEU A 212 19.81 11.62 -9.41
CA LEU A 212 19.28 12.92 -9.03
C LEU A 212 18.67 12.86 -7.64
N ALA A 213 18.90 13.88 -6.82
CA ALA A 213 18.27 13.99 -5.52
C ALA A 213 17.93 15.44 -5.18
N GLY A 214 16.82 15.66 -4.47
CA GLY A 214 16.37 16.98 -4.07
C GLY A 214 15.04 16.98 -3.37
N GLU A 215 14.39 18.13 -3.33
CA GLU A 215 13.03 18.24 -2.81
C GLU A 215 12.03 17.54 -3.74
N ARG A 216 11.08 16.80 -3.18
CA ARG A 216 10.13 15.98 -3.92
C ARG A 216 9.40 16.73 -5.03
N LEU A 217 8.91 17.94 -4.76
CA LEU A 217 8.21 18.75 -5.76
C LEU A 217 9.11 19.13 -6.95
N VAL A 218 10.39 19.38 -6.68
CA VAL A 218 11.38 19.71 -7.69
C VAL A 218 11.74 18.47 -8.51
N VAL A 219 11.93 17.32 -7.86
CA VAL A 219 12.18 16.03 -8.51
C VAL A 219 11.01 15.64 -9.41
N ASP A 220 9.76 15.73 -8.93
CA ASP A 220 8.57 15.46 -9.73
C ASP A 220 8.42 16.41 -10.94
N ALA A 221 8.81 17.67 -10.79
CA ALA A 221 8.80 18.63 -11.88
C ALA A 221 9.91 18.34 -12.91
N TYR A 222 11.09 17.90 -12.46
CA TYR A 222 12.17 17.47 -13.34
C TYR A 222 11.79 16.17 -14.07
N GLN A 223 11.20 15.21 -13.38
CA GLN A 223 10.73 13.96 -13.97
C GLN A 223 9.80 14.21 -15.16
N ARG A 224 8.76 15.04 -14.97
CA ARG A 224 7.83 15.40 -16.06
C ARG A 224 8.51 16.10 -17.23
N TRP A 225 9.51 16.93 -16.96
CA TRP A 225 10.31 17.58 -17.98
C TRP A 225 11.18 16.57 -18.76
N ALA A 226 11.82 15.62 -18.05
CA ALA A 226 12.68 14.60 -18.64
C ALA A 226 11.86 13.60 -19.47
N GLU A 227 10.72 13.12 -18.97
CA GLU A 227 9.84 12.16 -19.68
C GLU A 227 9.45 12.61 -21.08
N SER A 228 9.26 13.93 -21.28
CA SER A 228 8.93 14.48 -22.61
C SER A 228 10.12 14.59 -23.58
N ARG A 229 11.34 14.28 -23.13
CA ARG A 229 12.60 14.46 -23.88
C ARG A 229 13.42 13.21 -24.02
N LEU A 230 13.01 12.12 -23.35
CA LEU A 230 13.71 10.83 -23.46
C LEU A 230 13.76 10.35 -24.90
N GLY A 231 14.98 10.02 -25.33
CA GLY A 231 15.25 9.43 -26.63
C GLY A 231 15.23 7.90 -26.61
N ARG A 232 15.57 7.32 -27.75
CA ARG A 232 15.67 5.86 -27.87
C ARG A 232 16.87 5.33 -27.06
N GLY A 233 16.62 4.32 -26.24
CA GLY A 233 17.63 3.74 -25.33
C GLY A 233 17.74 4.46 -23.99
N GLU A 234 17.04 5.59 -23.82
CA GLU A 234 16.94 6.32 -22.57
C GLU A 234 15.69 5.94 -21.81
N ARG A 235 15.81 5.76 -20.52
CA ARG A 235 14.68 5.44 -19.64
C ARG A 235 14.84 6.11 -18.29
N LEU A 236 13.70 6.35 -17.67
CA LEU A 236 13.60 6.91 -16.35
C LEU A 236 13.18 5.79 -15.38
N GLU A 237 13.98 5.58 -14.35
CA GLU A 237 13.69 4.68 -13.26
C GLU A 237 13.38 5.53 -12.02
N SER A 238 12.12 5.55 -11.63
CA SER A 238 11.66 6.16 -10.39
C SER A 238 11.31 5.08 -9.38
N MET A 239 11.03 5.48 -8.15
CA MET A 239 10.52 4.58 -7.11
C MET A 239 9.34 3.74 -7.58
N ASP A 240 8.48 4.32 -8.39
CA ASP A 240 7.28 3.66 -8.89
C ASP A 240 7.55 2.53 -9.88
N ASN A 241 8.70 2.55 -10.56
CA ASN A 241 9.05 1.62 -11.64
C ASN A 241 10.16 0.62 -11.28
N ALA A 242 10.87 0.83 -10.16
CA ALA A 242 12.06 0.04 -9.81
C ALA A 242 11.74 -1.44 -9.48
N ARG A 243 10.57 -1.73 -8.90
CA ARG A 243 10.13 -3.10 -8.55
C ARG A 243 8.63 -3.29 -8.76
N PRO A 244 8.17 -3.40 -10.01
CA PRO A 244 6.74 -3.50 -10.33
C PRO A 244 6.07 -4.74 -9.73
N GLU A 245 6.81 -5.85 -9.54
CA GLU A 245 6.28 -7.09 -8.96
C GLU A 245 5.93 -6.90 -7.47
N VAL A 246 6.83 -6.31 -6.69
CA VAL A 246 6.62 -6.03 -5.25
C VAL A 246 5.50 -5.02 -5.08
N ARG A 247 5.50 -3.96 -5.88
CA ARG A 247 4.44 -2.95 -5.88
C ARG A 247 3.07 -3.56 -6.17
N ASN A 248 2.95 -4.38 -7.22
CA ASN A 248 1.69 -5.04 -7.58
C ASN A 248 1.18 -5.98 -6.47
N MET A 249 2.08 -6.67 -5.77
CA MET A 249 1.70 -7.50 -4.62
C MET A 249 1.19 -6.64 -3.46
N LEU A 250 1.90 -5.57 -3.15
CA LEU A 250 1.51 -4.65 -2.08
C LEU A 250 0.19 -3.95 -2.39
N GLU A 251 0.00 -3.45 -3.61
CA GLU A 251 -1.26 -2.83 -4.04
C GLU A 251 -2.46 -3.78 -3.91
N ARG A 252 -2.29 -5.07 -4.23
CA ARG A 252 -3.35 -6.07 -4.04
C ARG A 252 -3.66 -6.30 -2.57
N ALA A 253 -2.63 -6.42 -1.72
CA ALA A 253 -2.81 -6.55 -0.28
C ALA A 253 -3.50 -5.29 0.30
N GLN A 254 -3.08 -4.10 -0.10
CA GLN A 254 -3.71 -2.84 0.31
C GLN A 254 -5.17 -2.75 -0.15
N ARG A 255 -5.50 -3.15 -1.40
CA ARG A 255 -6.88 -3.17 -1.89
C ARG A 255 -7.76 -4.10 -1.04
N PHE A 256 -7.25 -5.28 -0.68
CA PHE A 256 -7.99 -6.20 0.21
C PHE A 256 -8.19 -5.60 1.61
N LEU A 257 -7.17 -5.01 2.19
CA LEU A 257 -7.26 -4.36 3.50
C LEU A 257 -8.20 -3.14 3.48
N ARG A 258 -8.16 -2.34 2.41
CA ARG A 258 -9.10 -1.22 2.20
C ARG A 258 -10.53 -1.72 2.06
N LEU A 259 -10.76 -2.82 1.33
CA LEU A 259 -12.07 -3.46 1.25
C LEU A 259 -12.55 -3.87 2.64
N ALA A 260 -11.72 -4.51 3.44
CA ALA A 260 -12.06 -4.90 4.81
C ALA A 260 -12.43 -3.68 5.68
N ALA A 261 -11.67 -2.58 5.57
CA ALA A 261 -11.96 -1.34 6.26
C ALA A 261 -13.30 -0.71 5.82
N LEU A 262 -13.57 -0.67 4.50
CA LEU A 262 -14.85 -0.19 3.95
C LEU A 262 -16.03 -1.01 4.49
N LEU A 263 -15.90 -2.34 4.52
CA LEU A 263 -16.92 -3.23 5.06
C LEU A 263 -17.16 -2.99 6.56
N ALA A 264 -16.10 -2.74 7.33
CA ALA A 264 -16.21 -2.38 8.75
C ALA A 264 -16.95 -1.03 8.94
N VAL A 265 -16.68 -0.05 8.09
CA VAL A 265 -17.37 1.26 8.09
C VAL A 265 -18.86 1.09 7.79
N ILE A 266 -19.23 0.26 6.81
CA ILE A 266 -20.64 -0.01 6.48
C ILE A 266 -21.36 -0.66 7.65
N LEU A 267 -20.75 -1.70 8.26
CA LEU A 267 -21.33 -2.37 9.43
C LEU A 267 -21.50 -1.42 10.61
N ALA A 268 -20.53 -0.58 10.86
CA ALA A 268 -20.61 0.44 11.90
C ALA A 268 -21.72 1.46 11.62
N ALA A 269 -21.87 1.92 10.36
CA ALA A 269 -22.92 2.81 9.95
C ALA A 269 -24.32 2.21 10.25
N VAL A 270 -24.50 0.93 9.89
CA VAL A 270 -25.75 0.21 10.18
C VAL A 270 -25.98 0.07 11.67
N ALA A 271 -24.96 -0.37 12.43
CA ALA A 271 -25.04 -0.54 13.88
C ALA A 271 -25.34 0.79 14.59
N MET A 272 -24.69 1.88 14.17
CA MET A 272 -24.93 3.22 14.71
C MET A 272 -26.33 3.73 14.39
N GLY A 273 -26.83 3.51 13.17
CA GLY A 273 -28.20 3.89 12.80
C GLY A 273 -29.24 3.19 13.67
N LEU A 274 -29.06 1.88 13.91
CA LEU A 274 -29.94 1.10 14.80
C LEU A 274 -29.86 1.56 16.27
N ALA A 275 -28.66 1.79 16.76
CA ALA A 275 -28.41 2.25 18.13
C ALA A 275 -28.99 3.66 18.35
N ALA A 276 -28.80 4.56 17.38
CA ALA A 276 -29.35 5.92 17.42
C ALA A 276 -30.88 5.93 17.40
N ASP A 277 -31.53 5.12 16.54
CA ASP A 277 -33.00 4.99 16.54
C ASP A 277 -33.52 4.48 17.90
N ARG A 278 -32.84 3.51 18.51
CA ARG A 278 -33.16 2.98 19.85
C ARG A 278 -33.00 4.07 20.93
N TYR A 279 -31.91 4.83 20.89
CA TYR A 279 -31.66 5.93 21.81
C TYR A 279 -32.75 7.00 21.72
N VAL A 280 -33.06 7.44 20.50
CA VAL A 280 -34.10 8.45 20.27
C VAL A 280 -35.45 7.99 20.82
N ARG A 281 -35.89 6.75 20.55
CA ARG A 281 -37.15 6.21 21.05
C ARG A 281 -37.23 6.23 22.59
N ARG A 282 -36.13 5.99 23.29
CA ARG A 282 -36.08 6.03 24.76
C ARG A 282 -36.17 7.46 25.32
N HIS A 283 -35.60 8.44 24.59
CA HIS A 283 -35.54 9.82 25.06
C HIS A 283 -36.72 10.71 24.62
N LEU A 284 -37.64 10.18 23.79
CA LEU A 284 -38.79 10.94 23.32
C LEU A 284 -39.65 11.45 24.47
N ASP A 285 -39.92 10.66 25.50
CA ASP A 285 -40.76 11.05 26.65
C ASP A 285 -40.04 12.05 27.52
N SER A 286 -38.74 11.91 27.76
CA SER A 286 -37.93 12.92 28.48
C SER A 286 -37.88 14.26 27.76
N CYS A 287 -37.76 14.25 26.42
CA CYS A 287 -37.81 15.49 25.62
C CYS A 287 -39.17 16.15 25.66
N ALA A 288 -40.29 15.38 25.67
CA ALA A 288 -41.62 15.91 25.82
C ALA A 288 -41.79 16.64 27.16
N VAL A 289 -41.30 16.05 28.27
CA VAL A 289 -41.31 16.67 29.60
C VAL A 289 -40.47 17.96 29.61
N LEU A 290 -39.29 17.97 29.03
CA LEU A 290 -38.44 19.16 28.93
C LEU A 290 -39.18 20.30 28.16
N ARG A 291 -39.93 19.97 27.12
CA ARG A 291 -40.74 20.95 26.38
C ARG A 291 -41.88 21.50 27.23
N CYS A 292 -42.53 20.65 28.00
CA CYS A 292 -43.57 21.10 28.94
C CYS A 292 -43.00 22.04 30.01
N LEU A 293 -41.73 21.88 30.39
CA LEU A 293 -41.00 22.75 31.30
C LEU A 293 -40.43 24.01 30.64
N GLY A 294 -40.78 24.28 29.36
CA GLY A 294 -40.40 25.48 28.62
C GLY A 294 -39.09 25.43 27.85
N ALA A 295 -38.50 24.24 27.67
CA ALA A 295 -37.28 24.10 26.86
C ALA A 295 -37.58 24.36 25.37
N ARG A 296 -36.77 25.22 24.74
CA ARG A 296 -36.83 25.50 23.30
C ARG A 296 -36.28 24.35 22.48
N GLU A 297 -36.76 24.19 21.25
CA GLU A 297 -36.28 23.17 20.31
C GLU A 297 -34.73 23.20 20.12
N ALA A 298 -34.20 24.42 19.96
CA ALA A 298 -32.76 24.62 19.82
C ALA A 298 -31.94 24.15 21.05
N GLN A 299 -32.53 24.30 22.26
CA GLN A 299 -31.86 23.84 23.51
C GLN A 299 -31.82 22.33 23.59
N ILE A 300 -32.91 21.63 23.22
CA ILE A 300 -32.97 20.16 23.19
C ILE A 300 -31.94 19.61 22.17
N LEU A 301 -31.92 20.22 20.98
CA LEU A 301 -30.96 19.84 19.95
C LEU A 301 -29.50 20.11 20.36
N ALA A 302 -29.24 21.25 21.01
CA ALA A 302 -27.90 21.60 21.50
C ALA A 302 -27.44 20.66 22.62
N ILE A 303 -28.32 20.21 23.51
CA ILE A 303 -27.99 19.27 24.58
C ILE A 303 -27.65 17.92 24.01
N HIS A 304 -28.56 17.28 23.26
CA HIS A 304 -28.34 15.97 22.70
C HIS A 304 -27.31 15.95 21.55
N GLY A 305 -27.32 17.00 20.69
CA GLY A 305 -26.31 17.13 19.64
C GLY A 305 -24.90 17.33 20.20
N GLY A 306 -24.75 18.16 21.23
CA GLY A 306 -23.48 18.35 21.91
C GLY A 306 -23.03 17.11 22.68
N GLU A 307 -23.94 16.37 23.30
CA GLU A 307 -23.67 15.08 23.93
C GLU A 307 -23.05 14.09 22.92
N PHE A 308 -23.70 13.91 21.76
CA PHE A 308 -23.20 13.00 20.72
C PHE A 308 -21.95 13.50 20.04
N PHE A 309 -21.77 14.81 19.92
CA PHE A 309 -20.54 15.37 19.39
C PHE A 309 -19.33 15.05 20.31
N LEU A 310 -19.47 15.30 21.61
CA LEU A 310 -18.42 14.99 22.58
C LEU A 310 -18.14 13.48 22.68
N PHE A 311 -19.22 12.70 22.74
CA PHE A 311 -19.14 11.26 22.73
C PHE A 311 -18.46 10.73 21.47
N GLY A 312 -18.86 11.23 20.29
CA GLY A 312 -18.28 10.88 19.00
C GLY A 312 -16.80 11.20 18.92
N LEU A 313 -16.41 12.39 19.37
CA LEU A 313 -15.00 12.82 19.43
C LEU A 313 -14.17 11.90 20.33
N ALA A 314 -14.67 11.60 21.54
CA ALA A 314 -13.98 10.73 22.48
C ALA A 314 -13.88 9.28 21.98
N ALA A 315 -14.98 8.73 21.46
CA ALA A 315 -15.01 7.36 20.91
C ALA A 315 -14.14 7.24 19.66
N THR A 316 -14.13 8.25 18.79
CA THR A 316 -13.25 8.28 17.61
C THR A 316 -11.78 8.35 18.00
N ALA A 317 -11.41 9.22 18.96
CA ALA A 317 -10.05 9.30 19.46
C ALA A 317 -9.60 7.96 20.08
N LEU A 318 -10.48 7.32 20.87
CA LEU A 318 -10.23 5.98 21.43
C LEU A 318 -10.06 4.95 20.32
N GLY A 319 -10.86 5.03 19.24
CA GLY A 319 -10.74 4.18 18.07
C GLY A 319 -9.40 4.34 17.35
N CYS A 320 -8.91 5.57 17.18
CA CYS A 320 -7.59 5.84 16.61
C CYS A 320 -6.46 5.24 17.49
N VAL A 321 -6.54 5.42 18.81
CA VAL A 321 -5.56 4.83 19.75
C VAL A 321 -5.61 3.30 19.70
N ALA A 322 -6.80 2.72 19.69
CA ALA A 322 -6.98 1.27 19.58
C ALA A 322 -6.42 0.76 18.24
N GLY A 323 -6.68 1.46 17.12
CA GLY A 323 -6.13 1.11 15.81
C GLY A 323 -4.60 1.18 15.77
N PHE A 324 -4.00 2.17 16.42
CA PHE A 324 -2.56 2.25 16.59
C PHE A 324 -2.01 1.07 17.40
N ALA A 325 -2.67 0.69 18.49
CA ALA A 325 -2.28 -0.48 19.31
C ALA A 325 -2.39 -1.80 18.51
N VAL A 326 -3.47 -1.97 17.74
CA VAL A 326 -3.64 -3.15 16.86
C VAL A 326 -2.53 -3.20 15.81
N GLN A 327 -2.16 -2.06 15.20
CA GLN A 327 -1.07 -1.97 14.23
C GLN A 327 0.27 -2.38 14.85
N LEU A 328 0.56 -1.99 16.10
CA LEU A 328 1.76 -2.45 16.81
C LEU A 328 1.77 -3.97 16.99
N GLY A 329 0.63 -4.57 17.34
CA GLY A 329 0.48 -6.02 17.41
C GLY A 329 0.68 -6.71 16.06
N LEU A 330 0.15 -6.15 14.96
CA LEU A 330 0.39 -6.66 13.60
C LEU A 330 1.88 -6.57 13.22
N GLN A 331 2.56 -5.49 13.59
CA GLN A 331 3.99 -5.33 13.35
C GLN A 331 4.81 -6.43 14.03
N THR A 332 4.52 -6.78 15.29
CA THR A 332 5.24 -7.86 15.99
C THR A 332 5.03 -9.22 15.33
N LEU A 333 3.84 -9.48 14.80
CA LEU A 333 3.55 -10.70 14.04
C LEU A 333 4.29 -10.74 12.69
N LEU A 334 4.52 -9.60 12.07
CA LEU A 334 5.22 -9.47 10.77
C LEU A 334 6.74 -9.31 10.94
N ALA A 335 7.26 -9.13 12.14
CA ALA A 335 8.69 -8.91 12.41
C ALA A 335 9.59 -10.05 11.91
N GLY A 336 9.06 -11.28 11.80
CA GLY A 336 9.78 -12.41 11.19
C GLY A 336 9.88 -12.37 9.66
N LEU A 337 9.06 -11.54 9.00
CA LEU A 337 9.00 -11.40 7.53
C LEU A 337 9.67 -10.12 7.04
N ILE A 338 9.79 -9.11 7.90
CA ILE A 338 10.35 -7.79 7.59
C ILE A 338 11.61 -7.63 8.44
N SER A 339 12.77 -7.71 7.80
CA SER A 339 14.07 -7.62 8.47
C SER A 339 14.45 -6.20 8.92
N GLN A 340 13.73 -5.18 8.48
CA GLN A 340 14.01 -3.77 8.82
C GLN A 340 12.97 -3.17 9.76
N ALA A 341 13.41 -2.27 10.64
CA ALA A 341 12.50 -1.52 11.50
C ALA A 341 11.64 -0.56 10.66
N LEU A 342 10.31 -0.72 10.74
CA LEU A 342 9.38 0.18 10.05
C LEU A 342 9.45 1.59 10.67
N PRO A 343 9.47 2.67 9.86
CA PRO A 343 9.49 4.05 10.34
C PRO A 343 8.24 4.38 11.17
N ALA A 344 8.28 5.48 11.90
CA ALA A 344 7.11 5.95 12.65
C ALA A 344 5.97 6.33 11.68
N PRO A 345 4.70 6.05 12.03
CA PRO A 345 3.57 6.39 11.16
C PRO A 345 3.39 7.91 11.08
N GLY A 346 2.98 8.39 9.91
CA GLY A 346 2.63 9.79 9.69
C GLY A 346 1.36 10.23 10.41
N GLY A 347 1.05 11.52 10.34
CA GLY A 347 -0.16 12.11 10.93
C GLY A 347 -1.44 11.87 10.11
N LEU A 348 -1.30 11.50 8.84
CA LEU A 348 -2.44 11.36 7.91
C LEU A 348 -3.48 10.32 8.36
N PRO A 349 -3.10 9.09 8.80
CA PRO A 349 -4.08 8.10 9.26
C PRO A 349 -4.86 8.55 10.51
N TRP A 350 -4.24 9.36 11.40
CA TRP A 350 -4.93 9.97 12.54
C TRP A 350 -6.03 10.94 12.08
N LEU A 351 -5.71 11.82 11.16
CA LEU A 351 -6.67 12.78 10.60
C LEU A 351 -7.81 12.08 9.86
N GLN A 352 -7.49 11.06 9.07
CA GLN A 352 -8.49 10.26 8.36
C GLN A 352 -9.42 9.54 9.33
N GLY A 353 -8.89 8.90 10.36
CA GLY A 353 -9.69 8.23 11.39
C GLY A 353 -10.62 9.20 12.11
N MET A 354 -10.11 10.36 12.53
CA MET A 354 -10.92 11.42 13.17
C MET A 354 -12.02 11.93 12.25
N ALA A 355 -11.73 12.16 10.99
CA ALA A 355 -12.72 12.63 10.02
C ALA A 355 -13.80 11.58 9.76
N VAL A 356 -13.41 10.31 9.52
CA VAL A 356 -14.35 9.20 9.27
C VAL A 356 -15.27 8.98 10.46
N GLY A 357 -14.73 8.90 11.67
CA GLY A 357 -15.53 8.68 12.87
C GLY A 357 -16.55 9.82 13.10
N ASN A 358 -16.13 11.07 12.95
CA ASN A 358 -17.04 12.21 13.10
C ASN A 358 -18.08 12.30 11.97
N LEU A 359 -17.71 11.93 10.72
CA LEU A 359 -18.67 11.84 9.61
C LEU A 359 -19.70 10.73 9.83
N LEU A 360 -19.29 9.59 10.38
CA LEU A 360 -20.23 8.53 10.76
C LEU A 360 -21.21 8.98 11.85
N VAL A 361 -20.72 9.67 12.87
CA VAL A 361 -21.58 10.26 13.91
C VAL A 361 -22.56 11.26 13.29
N ALA A 362 -22.09 12.18 12.47
CA ALA A 362 -22.93 13.18 11.81
C ALA A 362 -23.95 12.53 10.86
N GLY A 363 -23.54 11.54 10.06
CA GLY A 363 -24.39 10.91 9.06
C GLY A 363 -25.48 10.01 9.63
N PHE A 364 -25.20 9.28 10.70
CA PHE A 364 -26.10 8.25 11.22
C PHE A 364 -26.77 8.57 12.55
N ILE A 365 -26.22 9.49 13.32
CA ILE A 365 -26.81 9.89 14.61
C ILE A 365 -27.62 11.18 14.47
N LEU A 366 -27.15 12.17 13.71
CA LEU A 366 -27.85 13.42 13.55
C LEU A 366 -29.27 13.28 12.96
N PRO A 367 -29.51 12.45 11.90
CA PRO A 367 -30.86 12.27 11.36
C PRO A 367 -31.89 11.77 12.38
N PRO A 368 -31.65 10.73 13.18
CA PRO A 368 -32.56 10.35 14.25
C PRO A 368 -32.74 11.42 15.32
N LEU A 369 -31.68 12.16 15.69
CA LEU A 369 -31.77 13.24 16.69
C LEU A 369 -32.68 14.40 16.26
N LEU A 370 -32.76 14.70 14.97
CA LEU A 370 -33.66 15.73 14.46
C LEU A 370 -35.15 15.44 14.78
N ARG A 371 -35.50 14.17 15.02
CA ARG A 371 -36.84 13.78 15.49
C ARG A 371 -37.13 14.26 16.91
N LEU A 372 -36.12 14.40 17.78
CA LEU A 372 -36.27 14.90 19.14
C LEU A 372 -36.63 16.39 19.15
N LYS A 373 -36.27 17.13 18.09
CA LYS A 373 -36.61 18.57 17.97
C LYS A 373 -38.12 18.83 17.90
N ARG A 374 -38.90 17.94 17.27
CA ARG A 374 -40.33 18.14 16.96
C ARG A 374 -41.26 17.26 17.78
N VAL A 375 -40.86 16.86 18.99
CA VAL A 375 -41.72 16.05 19.86
C VAL A 375 -42.89 16.91 20.35
N PRO A 376 -44.18 16.54 20.06
CA PRO A 376 -45.32 17.30 20.54
C PRO A 376 -45.52 17.13 22.05
N THR A 377 -45.85 18.18 22.76
CA THR A 377 -46.11 18.17 24.21
C THR A 377 -47.31 17.29 24.58
N VAL A 378 -48.26 17.10 23.67
CA VAL A 378 -49.44 16.21 23.85
C VAL A 378 -49.03 14.73 24.09
N ARG A 379 -47.81 14.35 23.74
CA ARG A 379 -47.26 12.98 23.99
C ARG A 379 -47.16 12.64 25.48
N VAL A 380 -47.07 13.64 26.35
CA VAL A 380 -47.09 13.44 27.81
C VAL A 380 -48.43 12.86 28.27
N LEU A 381 -49.51 13.26 27.57
CA LEU A 381 -50.88 12.81 27.88
C LEU A 381 -51.31 11.59 27.07
N ARG A 382 -50.85 11.44 25.83
CA ARG A 382 -51.15 10.30 24.93
C ARG A 382 -49.89 9.71 24.33
N ARG A 383 -49.37 8.64 24.94
CA ARG A 383 -48.15 7.94 24.51
C ARG A 383 -48.19 7.35 23.09
N GLU A 384 -49.39 7.12 22.56
CA GLU A 384 -49.61 6.40 21.29
C GLU A 384 -49.49 7.32 20.05
N TRP A 385 -49.37 8.62 20.23
CA TRP A 385 -49.35 9.55 19.10
C TRP A 385 -47.94 9.65 18.49
N THR A 386 -47.73 8.79 17.51
CA THR A 386 -46.55 8.86 16.62
C THR A 386 -46.97 9.59 15.35
N ALA A 387 -46.70 10.88 15.24
CA ALA A 387 -46.82 11.57 13.96
C ALA A 387 -45.77 10.94 12.98
N ALA A 388 -46.28 10.32 11.93
CA ALA A 388 -45.44 9.86 10.83
C ALA A 388 -45.01 11.09 10.01
N GLU A 389 -43.74 11.51 10.15
CA GLU A 389 -43.25 12.70 9.43
C GLU A 389 -42.40 12.32 8.20
N PRO A 390 -42.63 13.00 7.05
CA PRO A 390 -41.85 12.84 5.81
C PRO A 390 -40.40 13.36 5.93
N THR A 391 -40.08 14.20 6.91
CA THR A 391 -38.74 14.76 7.16
C THR A 391 -37.68 13.70 7.50
N SER A 392 -38.09 12.48 7.87
CA SER A 392 -37.16 11.38 8.15
C SER A 392 -36.49 10.85 6.89
N LEU A 393 -37.13 10.87 5.73
CA LEU A 393 -36.58 10.35 4.47
C LEU A 393 -35.41 11.22 3.96
N ALA A 394 -35.58 12.55 3.98
CA ALA A 394 -34.55 13.49 3.57
C ALA A 394 -33.30 13.39 4.49
N ALA A 395 -33.51 13.25 5.80
CA ALA A 395 -32.44 13.13 6.77
C ALA A 395 -31.63 11.82 6.59
N TYR A 396 -32.33 10.70 6.32
CA TYR A 396 -31.64 9.44 5.98
C TYR A 396 -30.96 9.51 4.61
N GLY A 397 -31.53 10.26 3.64
CA GLY A 397 -30.89 10.54 2.37
C GLY A 397 -29.54 11.25 2.53
N VAL A 398 -29.45 12.24 3.41
CA VAL A 398 -28.20 12.92 3.74
C VAL A 398 -27.18 11.94 4.35
N GLY A 399 -27.60 11.07 5.29
CA GLY A 399 -26.74 10.03 5.85
C GLY A 399 -26.19 9.07 4.79
N MET A 400 -27.03 8.67 3.84
CA MET A 400 -26.60 7.81 2.71
C MET A 400 -25.64 8.51 1.77
N VAL A 401 -25.86 9.79 1.46
CA VAL A 401 -24.93 10.59 0.64
C VAL A 401 -23.58 10.75 1.34
N LEU A 402 -23.60 11.05 2.65
CA LEU A 402 -22.35 11.12 3.44
C LEU A 402 -21.63 9.77 3.48
N LEU A 403 -22.35 8.66 3.62
CA LEU A 403 -21.74 7.32 3.56
C LEU A 403 -21.13 7.06 2.19
N ALA A 404 -21.84 7.36 1.10
CA ALA A 404 -21.32 7.21 -0.25
C ALA A 404 -20.05 8.05 -0.46
N ALA A 405 -20.08 9.33 -0.07
CA ALA A 405 -18.93 10.21 -0.15
C ALA A 405 -17.74 9.67 0.67
N LEU A 406 -18.02 9.18 1.89
CA LEU A 406 -17.02 8.56 2.75
C LEU A 406 -16.42 7.29 2.12
N MET A 407 -17.26 6.46 1.51
CA MET A 407 -16.80 5.23 0.83
C MET A 407 -15.87 5.56 -0.34
N PHE A 408 -16.21 6.54 -1.17
CA PHE A 408 -15.34 6.98 -2.27
C PHE A 408 -14.02 7.57 -1.75
N TRP A 409 -14.07 8.31 -0.64
CA TRP A 409 -12.86 8.89 -0.05
C TRP A 409 -11.93 7.82 0.55
N VAL A 410 -12.47 6.85 1.28
CA VAL A 410 -11.70 5.77 1.91
C VAL A 410 -11.20 4.74 0.89
N ALA A 411 -11.98 4.49 -0.18
CA ALA A 411 -11.60 3.55 -1.23
C ALA A 411 -10.37 4.00 -2.01
N GLU A 412 -10.17 5.34 -2.16
CA GLU A 412 -9.16 5.97 -3.05
C GLU A 412 -9.25 5.51 -4.52
N ASP A 413 -10.06 4.50 -4.80
CA ASP A 413 -10.36 3.94 -6.12
C ASP A 413 -11.86 4.08 -6.40
N ARG A 414 -12.19 4.85 -7.43
CA ARG A 414 -13.59 5.12 -7.81
C ARG A 414 -14.34 3.85 -8.23
N THR A 415 -13.65 2.92 -8.86
CA THR A 415 -14.23 1.63 -9.29
C THR A 415 -14.54 0.76 -8.08
N LEU A 416 -13.59 0.60 -7.16
CA LEU A 416 -13.79 -0.18 -5.94
C LEU A 416 -14.94 0.43 -5.08
N GLY A 417 -14.90 1.73 -4.82
CA GLY A 417 -15.95 2.42 -4.08
C GLY A 417 -17.32 2.29 -4.73
N GLY A 418 -17.39 2.44 -6.05
CA GLY A 418 -18.63 2.31 -6.82
C GLY A 418 -19.22 0.89 -6.80
N VAL A 419 -18.38 -0.13 -7.02
CA VAL A 419 -18.82 -1.54 -7.00
C VAL A 419 -19.31 -1.95 -5.60
N VAL A 420 -18.57 -1.57 -4.55
CA VAL A 420 -18.98 -1.87 -3.16
C VAL A 420 -20.29 -1.17 -2.82
N LEU A 421 -20.42 0.12 -3.14
CA LEU A 421 -21.66 0.88 -2.89
C LEU A 421 -22.87 0.30 -3.65
N ALA A 422 -22.69 -0.02 -4.92
CA ALA A 422 -23.74 -0.64 -5.74
C ALA A 422 -24.12 -2.02 -5.21
N GLY A 423 -23.13 -2.88 -4.91
CA GLY A 423 -23.35 -4.22 -4.37
C GLY A 423 -24.10 -4.21 -3.05
N PHE A 424 -23.71 -3.33 -2.11
CA PHE A 424 -24.43 -3.18 -0.85
C PHE A 424 -25.83 -2.58 -1.01
N SER A 425 -26.01 -1.64 -1.94
CA SER A 425 -27.34 -1.12 -2.26
C SER A 425 -28.28 -2.21 -2.78
N VAL A 426 -27.78 -3.03 -3.70
CA VAL A 426 -28.53 -4.20 -4.20
C VAL A 426 -28.82 -5.21 -3.08
N ALA A 427 -27.85 -5.50 -2.21
CA ALA A 427 -28.04 -6.39 -1.08
C ALA A 427 -29.11 -5.86 -0.09
N VAL A 428 -29.12 -4.57 0.21
CA VAL A 428 -30.17 -3.93 1.04
C VAL A 428 -31.54 -4.14 0.43
N LEU A 429 -31.70 -3.85 -0.88
CA LEU A 429 -32.98 -4.03 -1.59
C LEU A 429 -33.42 -5.48 -1.61
N LEU A 430 -32.49 -6.40 -1.88
CA LEU A 430 -32.73 -7.84 -1.91
C LEU A 430 -33.22 -8.33 -0.54
N TYR A 431 -32.47 -8.04 0.54
CA TYR A 431 -32.83 -8.49 1.88
C TYR A 431 -34.12 -7.85 2.38
N ALA A 432 -34.37 -6.59 2.05
CA ALA A 432 -35.64 -5.93 2.37
C ALA A 432 -36.81 -6.57 1.60
N GLY A 433 -36.61 -6.90 0.33
CA GLY A 433 -37.59 -7.61 -0.49
C GLY A 433 -37.89 -9.01 0.04
N VAL A 434 -36.86 -9.82 0.31
CA VAL A 434 -36.98 -11.16 0.88
C VAL A 434 -37.66 -11.13 2.25
N ALA A 435 -37.24 -10.20 3.14
CA ALA A 435 -37.87 -10.06 4.46
C ALA A 435 -39.37 -9.72 4.35
N ARG A 436 -39.76 -8.80 3.44
CA ARG A 436 -41.17 -8.49 3.19
C ARG A 436 -41.94 -9.67 2.61
N LEU A 437 -41.36 -10.37 1.64
CA LEU A 437 -41.95 -11.54 1.02
C LEU A 437 -42.21 -12.64 2.06
N LEU A 438 -41.20 -12.93 2.90
CA LEU A 438 -41.34 -13.91 3.99
C LEU A 438 -42.44 -13.50 4.97
N LEU A 439 -42.50 -12.24 5.39
CA LEU A 439 -43.56 -11.72 6.28
C LEU A 439 -44.93 -11.80 5.65
N THR A 440 -45.10 -11.61 4.35
CA THR A 440 -46.38 -11.81 3.65
C THR A 440 -46.73 -13.27 3.49
N ALA A 441 -45.76 -14.14 3.17
CA ALA A 441 -45.98 -15.58 3.05
C ALA A 441 -46.46 -16.22 4.34
N THR A 442 -46.06 -15.69 5.51
CA THR A 442 -46.56 -16.18 6.83
C THR A 442 -48.03 -15.87 7.11
N GLN A 443 -48.73 -15.13 6.20
CA GLN A 443 -50.14 -14.78 6.39
C GLN A 443 -51.08 -15.99 6.26
N GLY A 444 -50.68 -17.00 5.47
CA GLY A 444 -51.49 -18.21 5.23
C GLY A 444 -51.09 -19.45 6.04
N VAL A 445 -50.04 -19.34 6.87
CA VAL A 445 -49.52 -20.52 7.58
C VAL A 445 -50.44 -20.93 8.73
N ARG A 446 -51.05 -22.09 8.61
CA ARG A 446 -51.84 -22.78 9.67
C ARG A 446 -50.89 -23.54 10.59
N ALA A 447 -50.26 -22.83 11.53
CA ALA A 447 -49.37 -23.42 12.53
C ALA A 447 -49.99 -23.39 13.93
N GLY A 448 -49.43 -24.18 14.86
CA GLY A 448 -49.88 -24.21 16.25
C GLY A 448 -49.82 -22.83 16.93
N ALA A 449 -50.50 -22.69 18.06
CA ALA A 449 -50.74 -21.38 18.72
C ALA A 449 -49.45 -20.56 18.93
N GLY A 450 -48.35 -21.19 19.38
CA GLY A 450 -47.06 -20.50 19.60
C GLY A 450 -46.50 -19.83 18.34
N TRP A 451 -46.51 -20.54 17.22
CA TRP A 451 -46.04 -20.01 15.95
C TRP A 451 -46.91 -18.87 15.41
N ARG A 452 -48.23 -18.97 15.59
CA ARG A 452 -49.17 -17.92 15.22
C ARG A 452 -48.91 -16.61 15.97
N TYR A 453 -48.67 -16.67 17.28
CA TYR A 453 -48.34 -15.52 18.09
C TYR A 453 -46.96 -14.94 17.70
N GLY A 454 -45.96 -15.77 17.43
CA GLY A 454 -44.65 -15.38 16.97
C GLY A 454 -44.72 -14.60 15.65
N PHE A 455 -45.37 -15.17 14.63
CA PHE A 455 -45.52 -14.49 13.32
C PHE A 455 -46.38 -13.21 13.41
N ALA A 456 -47.41 -13.21 14.24
CA ALA A 456 -48.22 -11.99 14.46
C ALA A 456 -47.40 -10.89 15.12
N SER A 457 -46.51 -11.22 16.06
CA SER A 457 -45.59 -10.26 16.69
C SER A 457 -44.59 -9.65 15.67
N LEU A 458 -43.98 -10.49 14.82
CA LEU A 458 -43.07 -10.02 13.75
C LEU A 458 -43.79 -9.09 12.76
N ARG A 459 -45.04 -9.41 12.39
CA ARG A 459 -45.85 -8.58 11.49
C ARG A 459 -46.27 -7.23 12.12
N ARG A 460 -46.65 -7.24 13.41
CA ARG A 460 -46.92 -5.97 14.11
C ARG A 460 -45.76 -4.99 14.09
N ARG A 461 -44.53 -5.52 14.04
CA ARG A 461 -43.29 -4.74 14.00
C ARG A 461 -42.59 -4.85 12.65
N GLN A 462 -43.32 -4.97 11.54
CA GLN A 462 -42.79 -5.24 10.20
C GLN A 462 -41.60 -4.38 9.81
N ARG A 463 -41.68 -3.05 10.03
CA ARG A 463 -40.57 -2.13 9.70
C ARG A 463 -39.30 -2.48 10.49
N ALA A 464 -39.42 -2.71 11.79
CA ALA A 464 -38.27 -3.05 12.63
C ALA A 464 -37.70 -4.43 12.26
N THR A 465 -38.55 -5.43 11.97
CA THR A 465 -38.13 -6.75 11.53
C THR A 465 -37.37 -6.69 10.22
N VAL A 466 -37.87 -5.96 9.21
CA VAL A 466 -37.16 -5.78 7.93
C VAL A 466 -35.79 -5.12 8.13
N VAL A 467 -35.70 -4.04 8.92
CA VAL A 467 -34.43 -3.36 9.18
C VAL A 467 -33.44 -4.30 9.91
N GLN A 468 -33.89 -5.07 10.88
CA GLN A 468 -33.04 -6.04 11.58
C GLN A 468 -32.56 -7.16 10.65
N THR A 469 -33.44 -7.67 9.77
CA THR A 469 -33.08 -8.70 8.78
C THR A 469 -32.04 -8.17 7.79
N VAL A 470 -32.22 -6.93 7.29
CA VAL A 470 -31.25 -6.28 6.41
C VAL A 470 -29.89 -6.12 7.13
N ALA A 471 -29.91 -5.63 8.37
CA ALA A 471 -28.68 -5.45 9.15
C ALA A 471 -27.92 -6.77 9.37
N LEU A 472 -28.64 -7.83 9.75
CA LEU A 472 -28.05 -9.17 9.93
C LEU A 472 -27.54 -9.74 8.60
N GLY A 473 -28.33 -9.60 7.53
CA GLY A 473 -27.96 -10.04 6.18
C GLY A 473 -26.68 -9.35 5.70
N LEU A 474 -26.58 -8.02 5.85
CA LEU A 474 -25.37 -7.26 5.52
C LEU A 474 -24.17 -7.70 6.36
N GLY A 475 -24.37 -7.98 7.66
CA GLY A 475 -23.32 -8.51 8.54
C GLY A 475 -22.78 -9.85 8.05
N ILE A 476 -23.65 -10.79 7.73
CA ILE A 476 -23.27 -12.10 7.21
C ILE A 476 -22.59 -11.96 5.83
N THR A 477 -23.14 -11.14 4.94
CA THR A 477 -22.52 -10.87 3.62
C THR A 477 -21.11 -10.33 3.76
N THR A 478 -20.89 -9.40 4.68
CA THR A 478 -19.58 -8.83 4.95
C THR A 478 -18.59 -9.91 5.42
N LEU A 479 -18.99 -10.75 6.37
CA LEU A 479 -18.15 -11.85 6.85
C LEU A 479 -17.82 -12.86 5.73
N LEU A 480 -18.80 -13.19 4.89
CA LEU A 480 -18.60 -14.08 3.76
C LEU A 480 -17.63 -13.46 2.72
N LEU A 481 -17.82 -12.18 2.36
CA LEU A 481 -16.93 -11.47 1.44
C LEU A 481 -15.48 -11.45 1.95
N LEU A 482 -15.28 -11.19 3.24
CA LEU A 482 -13.94 -11.21 3.84
C LEU A 482 -13.33 -12.61 3.84
N THR A 483 -14.14 -13.65 4.12
CA THR A 483 -13.66 -15.03 4.16
C THR A 483 -13.30 -15.53 2.76
N VAL A 484 -14.17 -15.30 1.78
CA VAL A 484 -13.93 -15.70 0.37
C VAL A 484 -12.76 -14.91 -0.20
N GLY A 485 -12.73 -13.57 -0.01
CA GLY A 485 -11.63 -12.74 -0.51
C GLY A 485 -10.27 -13.13 0.09
N ARG A 486 -10.23 -13.53 1.37
CA ARG A 486 -9.01 -14.07 1.99
C ARG A 486 -8.59 -15.40 1.34
N ALA A 487 -9.53 -16.32 1.12
CA ALA A 487 -9.25 -17.61 0.51
C ALA A 487 -8.72 -17.42 -0.92
N ASP A 488 -9.42 -16.64 -1.75
CA ASP A 488 -9.01 -16.35 -3.13
C ASP A 488 -7.62 -15.68 -3.21
N LEU A 489 -7.32 -14.77 -2.27
CA LEU A 489 -6.01 -14.12 -2.21
C LEU A 489 -4.89 -15.13 -1.89
N LEU A 490 -5.12 -16.02 -0.91
CA LEU A 490 -4.16 -17.06 -0.52
C LEU A 490 -3.96 -18.09 -1.63
N ASP A 491 -5.04 -18.50 -2.30
CA ASP A 491 -4.97 -19.49 -3.38
C ASP A 491 -4.30 -18.88 -4.63
N ALA A 492 -4.59 -17.63 -4.97
CA ALA A 492 -3.90 -16.91 -6.03
C ALA A 492 -2.40 -16.69 -5.73
N TRP A 493 -2.03 -16.58 -4.45
CA TRP A 493 -0.62 -16.52 -4.05
C TRP A 493 0.07 -17.88 -4.16
N LYS A 494 -0.55 -18.95 -3.66
CA LYS A 494 -0.03 -20.32 -3.74
C LYS A 494 0.10 -20.82 -5.18
N ALA A 495 -0.87 -20.47 -6.05
CA ALA A 495 -0.85 -20.87 -7.45
C ALA A 495 0.31 -20.24 -8.27
N LYS A 496 0.92 -19.16 -7.77
CA LYS A 496 2.09 -18.53 -8.41
C LYS A 496 3.41 -19.23 -8.13
N VAL A 497 3.48 -20.06 -7.11
CA VAL A 497 4.65 -20.86 -6.76
C VAL A 497 4.26 -22.32 -6.80
N PRO A 498 4.38 -23.00 -7.94
CA PRO A 498 4.14 -24.44 -8.02
C PRO A 498 4.98 -25.19 -6.99
N ALA A 499 4.48 -26.29 -6.47
CA ALA A 499 5.18 -27.10 -5.47
C ALA A 499 6.51 -27.70 -5.98
N ASP A 500 6.62 -27.81 -7.30
CA ASP A 500 7.77 -28.30 -8.05
C ASP A 500 8.62 -27.18 -8.66
N ALA A 501 8.35 -25.91 -8.30
CA ALA A 501 9.13 -24.78 -8.82
C ALA A 501 10.62 -24.96 -8.51
N PRO A 502 11.51 -24.73 -9.49
CA PRO A 502 12.95 -24.79 -9.27
C PRO A 502 13.38 -23.80 -8.19
N ASN A 503 14.09 -24.27 -7.20
CA ASN A 503 14.62 -23.43 -6.10
C ASN A 503 16.10 -23.10 -6.26
N ARG A 504 16.75 -23.65 -7.30
CA ARG A 504 18.14 -23.38 -7.67
C ARG A 504 18.26 -23.26 -9.18
N PHE A 505 19.05 -22.31 -9.64
CA PHE A 505 19.27 -22.03 -11.04
C PHE A 505 20.77 -22.07 -11.32
N LEU A 506 21.15 -22.81 -12.38
CA LEU A 506 22.47 -22.77 -12.95
C LEU A 506 22.40 -21.92 -14.22
N ILE A 507 23.27 -20.95 -14.33
CA ILE A 507 23.33 -20.05 -15.49
C ILE A 507 24.73 -20.08 -16.09
N ASN A 508 24.85 -19.70 -17.35
CA ASN A 508 26.11 -19.61 -18.08
C ASN A 508 26.81 -20.96 -18.27
N VAL A 509 26.03 -22.05 -18.34
CA VAL A 509 26.55 -23.36 -18.76
C VAL A 509 26.80 -23.32 -20.25
N GLN A 510 28.06 -23.55 -20.68
CA GLN A 510 28.40 -23.52 -22.09
C GLN A 510 27.91 -24.78 -22.81
N PRO A 511 27.68 -24.75 -24.14
CA PRO A 511 27.17 -25.89 -24.89
C PRO A 511 28.02 -27.17 -24.73
N ASP A 512 29.35 -27.04 -24.67
CA ASP A 512 30.29 -28.11 -24.45
C ASP A 512 30.26 -28.72 -23.05
N GLN A 513 29.83 -27.94 -22.04
CA GLN A 513 29.69 -28.36 -20.65
C GLN A 513 28.36 -29.02 -20.33
N ARG A 514 27.35 -28.88 -21.20
CA ARG A 514 25.96 -29.29 -20.95
C ARG A 514 25.84 -30.76 -20.52
N ALA A 515 26.49 -31.67 -21.22
CA ALA A 515 26.42 -33.10 -20.92
C ALA A 515 27.05 -33.43 -19.56
N ALA A 516 28.24 -32.92 -19.30
CA ALA A 516 28.96 -33.17 -18.05
C ALA A 516 28.19 -32.59 -16.82
N VAL A 517 27.59 -31.42 -16.96
CA VAL A 517 26.75 -30.81 -15.90
C VAL A 517 25.48 -31.61 -15.67
N ALA A 518 24.81 -32.08 -16.73
CA ALA A 518 23.62 -32.91 -16.62
C ALA A 518 23.93 -34.25 -15.91
N ASP A 519 25.02 -34.93 -16.28
CA ASP A 519 25.44 -36.17 -15.66
C ASP A 519 25.86 -35.99 -14.19
N PHE A 520 26.53 -34.89 -13.87
CA PHE A 520 26.89 -34.54 -12.50
C PHE A 520 25.64 -34.34 -11.63
N LEU A 521 24.65 -33.58 -12.12
CA LEU A 521 23.39 -33.32 -11.39
C LEU A 521 22.60 -34.62 -11.20
N ALA A 522 22.49 -35.45 -12.24
CA ALA A 522 21.82 -36.73 -12.17
C ALA A 522 22.50 -37.68 -11.14
N GLY A 523 23.83 -37.70 -11.09
CA GLY A 523 24.60 -38.48 -10.11
C GLY A 523 24.44 -38.01 -8.66
N HIS A 524 24.00 -36.75 -8.43
CA HIS A 524 23.77 -36.17 -7.12
C HIS A 524 22.26 -36.05 -6.74
N GLY A 525 21.43 -36.85 -7.38
CA GLY A 525 20.02 -37.01 -7.00
C GLY A 525 19.04 -35.96 -7.60
N VAL A 526 19.49 -35.14 -8.55
CA VAL A 526 18.61 -34.28 -9.33
C VAL A 526 18.10 -35.08 -10.53
N ALA A 527 16.92 -35.69 -10.38
CA ALA A 527 16.31 -36.44 -11.45
C ALA A 527 15.89 -35.50 -12.59
N ARG A 528 16.44 -35.74 -13.80
CA ARG A 528 16.11 -35.01 -15.05
C ARG A 528 16.35 -33.49 -14.97
N PRO A 529 17.61 -33.03 -14.83
CA PRO A 529 17.88 -31.60 -14.89
C PRO A 529 17.49 -31.06 -16.28
N GLN A 530 16.58 -30.09 -16.30
CA GLN A 530 16.20 -29.39 -17.52
C GLN A 530 17.23 -28.28 -17.75
N LEU A 531 18.10 -28.47 -18.75
CA LEU A 531 19.06 -27.46 -19.20
C LEU A 531 18.56 -26.89 -20.52
N GLU A 532 17.89 -25.74 -20.43
CA GLU A 532 17.27 -25.05 -21.56
C GLU A 532 18.26 -24.07 -22.19
N PRO A 533 18.30 -23.96 -23.53
CA PRO A 533 19.11 -22.96 -24.18
C PRO A 533 18.58 -21.55 -23.85
N MET A 534 19.49 -20.60 -23.68
CA MET A 534 19.13 -19.20 -23.39
C MET A 534 19.76 -18.29 -24.43
N VAL A 535 18.91 -17.57 -25.17
CA VAL A 535 19.31 -16.57 -26.16
C VAL A 535 18.70 -15.22 -25.81
N ARG A 536 19.50 -14.18 -25.91
CA ARG A 536 18.99 -12.81 -25.76
C ARG A 536 18.41 -12.34 -27.08
N GLY A 537 17.19 -11.83 -27.02
CA GLY A 537 16.49 -11.29 -28.17
C GLY A 537 15.62 -10.09 -27.82
N ARG A 538 15.38 -9.23 -28.79
CA ARG A 538 14.46 -8.10 -28.70
C ARG A 538 13.31 -8.33 -29.67
N LEU A 539 12.10 -7.97 -29.28
CA LEU A 539 10.94 -8.03 -30.16
C LEU A 539 11.07 -6.94 -31.24
N VAL A 540 11.21 -7.36 -32.48
CA VAL A 540 11.35 -6.43 -33.63
C VAL A 540 10.13 -6.45 -34.56
N ALA A 541 9.37 -7.55 -34.55
CA ALA A 541 8.18 -7.69 -35.40
C ALA A 541 7.18 -8.66 -34.79
N VAL A 542 5.90 -8.44 -34.98
CA VAL A 542 4.80 -9.35 -34.66
C VAL A 542 4.06 -9.71 -35.95
N ASN A 543 3.97 -11.01 -36.25
CA ASN A 543 3.35 -11.51 -37.48
C ASN A 543 3.89 -10.84 -38.77
N GLY A 544 5.22 -10.59 -38.81
CA GLY A 544 5.90 -9.98 -39.94
C GLY A 544 5.77 -8.45 -40.05
N ARG A 545 5.03 -7.80 -39.14
CA ARG A 545 4.95 -6.33 -39.06
C ARG A 545 5.97 -5.81 -38.04
N PRO A 546 6.86 -4.90 -38.43
CA PRO A 546 7.75 -4.24 -37.48
C PRO A 546 6.94 -3.56 -36.37
N VAL A 547 7.38 -3.70 -35.13
CA VAL A 547 6.73 -3.07 -33.97
C VAL A 547 7.75 -2.30 -33.15
N GLY A 548 7.29 -1.16 -32.60
CA GLY A 548 8.03 -0.32 -31.67
C GLY A 548 7.19 0.05 -30.45
N PRO A 549 7.77 0.70 -29.44
CA PRO A 549 7.04 1.12 -28.24
C PRO A 549 5.80 1.98 -28.55
N ALA A 550 5.87 2.83 -29.57
CA ALA A 550 4.78 3.73 -29.95
C ALA A 550 3.53 3.02 -30.49
N ASP A 551 3.64 1.74 -30.91
CA ASP A 551 2.52 0.97 -31.46
C ASP A 551 1.58 0.43 -30.37
N PHE A 552 1.93 0.57 -29.11
CA PHE A 552 1.17 0.05 -27.99
C PHE A 552 0.67 1.19 -27.09
N ALA A 553 -0.63 1.14 -26.73
CA ALA A 553 -1.24 2.13 -25.84
C ALA A 553 -0.92 1.87 -24.34
N ASP A 554 -0.57 0.64 -23.98
CA ASP A 554 -0.24 0.23 -22.63
C ASP A 554 1.24 0.48 -22.36
N GLU A 555 1.56 1.30 -21.35
CA GLU A 555 2.93 1.61 -20.93
C GLU A 555 3.77 0.36 -20.57
N ARG A 556 3.11 -0.71 -20.08
CA ARG A 556 3.80 -1.98 -19.80
C ARG A 556 4.21 -2.68 -21.09
N ALA A 557 3.34 -2.66 -22.08
CA ALA A 557 3.63 -3.22 -23.41
C ALA A 557 4.74 -2.42 -24.10
N GLN A 558 4.73 -1.10 -24.02
CA GLN A 558 5.80 -0.22 -24.53
C GLN A 558 7.16 -0.59 -23.95
N ARG A 559 7.23 -0.74 -22.62
CA ARG A 559 8.47 -1.14 -21.92
C ARG A 559 8.93 -2.54 -22.27
N LEU A 560 8.00 -3.47 -22.51
CA LEU A 560 8.34 -4.83 -22.91
C LEU A 560 8.93 -4.87 -24.33
N VAL A 561 8.41 -4.09 -25.27
CA VAL A 561 8.93 -4.05 -26.66
C VAL A 561 10.34 -3.46 -26.73
N ASP A 562 10.67 -2.51 -25.88
CA ASP A 562 12.01 -1.88 -25.85
C ASP A 562 13.05 -2.70 -25.08
N ARG A 563 12.63 -3.73 -24.35
CA ARG A 563 13.50 -4.55 -23.49
C ARG A 563 14.09 -5.74 -24.25
N GLU A 564 15.33 -6.12 -23.93
CA GLU A 564 15.88 -7.43 -24.28
C GLU A 564 15.32 -8.51 -23.36
N PHE A 565 14.97 -9.65 -23.93
CA PHE A 565 14.49 -10.83 -23.23
C PHE A 565 15.53 -11.94 -23.28
N ASN A 566 15.59 -12.71 -22.20
CA ASN A 566 16.23 -14.01 -22.23
C ASN A 566 15.16 -15.01 -22.70
N LEU A 567 15.31 -15.50 -23.91
CA LEU A 567 14.42 -16.47 -24.54
C LEU A 567 14.96 -17.86 -24.30
N SER A 568 14.11 -18.79 -23.90
CA SER A 568 14.41 -20.22 -23.80
C SER A 568 13.27 -21.01 -24.45
N TRP A 569 13.57 -22.20 -24.97
CA TRP A 569 12.61 -23.08 -25.63
C TRP A 569 12.90 -24.55 -25.35
#